data_a251889545fde0fc8d70528b96f4e2c3
#
_entry.id   a251889545fde0fc8d70528b96f4e2c3
#
_cell.length_a   1.000
_cell.length_b   1.000
_cell.length_c   1.000
_cell.angle_alpha   90.00
_cell.angle_beta   90.00
_cell.angle_gamma   90.00
#
_symmetry.space_group_name_H-M   'P 1'
#
loop_
_entity.id
_entity.type
_entity.pdbx_description
1 polymer ?
#
loop_
_entity_poly.entity_id
_entity_poly.type
_entity_poly.pdbx_seq_one_letter_code
_entity_poly.pdbx_strand_id
1 'polypeptide(L)'
;MLLGIDEAGRGCLAGALFVAGVACANHLAQEFVAQGLKESKQLSRAKRFSWAQKIQAHKDIQSVVVAKSAEEIDSKGLSVCLQEAIKEIVLGLPQVLSVCIDGNTLFKLHFPHLKSFQAVIKGDDKIPQIAMASVLAKAHKDQEMIELDKLYPAYGFATNCGYGTHTHVVALAKHGYSPAHRYSFKLKSTYRWTRLKPEHRY
;
A
#
# COMPACT_ATOMS: atom_id res chain seq x y z
N MET A 1 -12.69 -0.61 -19.90
CA MET A 1 -12.39 -0.67 -18.45
C MET A 1 -11.32 0.34 -18.12
N LEU A 2 -11.40 0.96 -16.96
CA LEU A 2 -10.37 1.81 -16.37
C LEU A 2 -9.69 1.03 -15.25
N LEU A 3 -8.36 1.05 -15.20
CA LEU A 3 -7.56 0.55 -14.09
C LEU A 3 -7.19 1.71 -13.16
N GLY A 4 -7.62 1.65 -11.92
CA GLY A 4 -7.17 2.51 -10.84
C GLY A 4 -6.07 1.83 -10.04
N ILE A 5 -5.01 2.55 -9.69
CA ILE A 5 -3.87 2.05 -8.89
C ILE A 5 -3.65 2.97 -7.69
N ASP A 6 -3.43 2.37 -6.52
CA ASP A 6 -3.04 3.06 -5.29
C ASP A 6 -2.12 2.17 -4.44
N GLU A 7 -1.44 2.77 -3.45
CA GLU A 7 -0.51 2.07 -2.57
C GLU A 7 -0.81 2.28 -1.08
N ALA A 8 -0.39 1.31 -0.26
CA ALA A 8 -0.41 1.39 1.19
C ALA A 8 0.94 0.98 1.79
N GLY A 9 1.33 1.65 2.87
CA GLY A 9 2.56 1.33 3.58
C GLY A 9 3.80 2.06 3.10
N ARG A 10 3.70 3.07 2.23
CA ARG A 10 4.84 3.83 1.70
C ARG A 10 5.74 4.45 2.79
N GLY A 11 5.15 5.06 3.80
CA GLY A 11 5.87 5.73 4.89
C GLY A 11 6.04 4.88 6.16
N CYS A 12 5.76 3.59 6.13
CA CYS A 12 5.89 2.70 7.27
C CYS A 12 7.36 2.36 7.54
N LEU A 13 7.74 2.28 8.82
CA LEU A 13 9.07 1.80 9.27
C LEU A 13 9.17 0.28 9.22
N ALA A 14 8.02 -0.43 9.14
CA ALA A 14 7.96 -1.89 9.14
C ALA A 14 6.91 -2.43 8.16
N GLY A 15 7.14 -3.66 7.70
CA GLY A 15 6.29 -4.42 6.81
C GLY A 15 6.40 -3.99 5.34
N ALA A 16 5.69 -4.72 4.49
CA ALA A 16 5.70 -4.54 3.04
C ALA A 16 5.03 -3.24 2.59
N LEU A 17 5.38 -2.82 1.38
CA LEU A 17 4.59 -1.91 0.56
C LEU A 17 3.58 -2.75 -0.22
N PHE A 18 2.31 -2.39 -0.16
CA PHE A 18 1.27 -2.99 -0.99
C PHE A 18 0.84 -2.00 -2.05
N VAL A 19 0.84 -2.43 -3.31
CA VAL A 19 0.29 -1.68 -4.44
C VAL A 19 -0.86 -2.50 -5.00
N ALA A 20 -2.01 -1.90 -5.15
CA ALA A 20 -3.19 -2.57 -5.69
C ALA A 20 -3.67 -1.90 -6.98
N GLY A 21 -4.15 -2.72 -7.90
CA GLY A 21 -4.84 -2.29 -9.10
C GLY A 21 -6.24 -2.87 -9.16
N VAL A 22 -7.22 -2.05 -9.52
CA VAL A 22 -8.61 -2.47 -9.74
C VAL A 22 -9.09 -2.00 -11.10
N ALA A 23 -9.49 -2.94 -11.95
CA ALA A 23 -10.01 -2.68 -13.29
C ALA A 23 -11.47 -3.12 -13.40
N CYS A 24 -12.36 -2.19 -13.72
CA CYS A 24 -13.76 -2.46 -14.00
C CYS A 24 -14.40 -1.35 -14.85
N ALA A 25 -15.64 -1.58 -15.26
CA ALA A 25 -16.46 -0.55 -15.90
C ALA A 25 -16.80 0.58 -14.92
N ASN A 26 -16.90 1.81 -15.42
CA ASN A 26 -17.11 2.98 -14.56
C ASN A 26 -18.45 2.93 -13.79
N HIS A 27 -19.53 2.46 -14.43
CA HIS A 27 -20.83 2.34 -13.78
C HIS A 27 -20.75 1.40 -12.56
N LEU A 28 -20.05 0.26 -12.69
CA LEU A 28 -19.87 -0.70 -11.60
C LEU A 28 -19.09 -0.09 -10.44
N ALA A 29 -18.00 0.62 -10.73
CA ALA A 29 -17.23 1.30 -9.69
C ALA A 29 -18.05 2.37 -8.96
N GLN A 30 -18.92 3.10 -9.67
CA GLN A 30 -19.85 4.07 -9.07
C GLN A 30 -20.93 3.41 -8.21
N GLU A 31 -21.40 2.21 -8.55
CA GLU A 31 -22.30 1.44 -7.71
C GLU A 31 -21.67 1.11 -6.33
N PHE A 32 -20.38 0.75 -6.30
CA PHE A 32 -19.68 0.53 -5.05
C PHE A 32 -19.61 1.82 -4.20
N VAL A 33 -19.35 2.97 -4.80
CA VAL A 33 -19.37 4.27 -4.12
C VAL A 33 -20.77 4.58 -3.59
N ALA A 34 -21.81 4.38 -4.38
CA ALA A 34 -23.20 4.60 -3.97
C ALA A 34 -23.61 3.69 -2.79
N GLN A 35 -23.05 2.48 -2.69
CA GLN A 35 -23.23 1.57 -1.56
C GLN A 35 -22.38 1.94 -0.33
N GLY A 36 -21.59 3.03 -0.39
CA GLY A 36 -20.84 3.56 0.74
C GLY A 36 -19.35 3.22 0.77
N LEU A 37 -18.77 2.73 -0.34
CA LEU A 37 -17.32 2.68 -0.49
C LEU A 37 -16.76 4.10 -0.49
N LYS A 38 -15.71 4.33 0.29
CA LYS A 38 -15.00 5.61 0.43
C LYS A 38 -13.49 5.36 0.39
N GLU A 39 -12.71 6.45 0.33
CA GLU A 39 -11.28 6.40 0.56
C GLU A 39 -10.95 5.57 1.82
N SER A 40 -9.89 4.79 1.74
CA SER A 40 -9.56 3.77 2.76
C SER A 40 -9.39 4.32 4.17
N LYS A 41 -8.91 5.55 4.33
CA LYS A 41 -8.71 6.19 5.65
C LYS A 41 -10.02 6.63 6.31
N GLN A 42 -11.08 6.83 5.52
CA GLN A 42 -12.42 7.15 6.03
C GLN A 42 -13.21 5.92 6.49
N LEU A 43 -12.69 4.72 6.23
CA LEU A 43 -13.31 3.45 6.61
C LEU A 43 -12.66 2.86 7.87
N SER A 44 -13.45 2.24 8.73
CA SER A 44 -12.91 1.40 9.79
C SER A 44 -12.22 0.16 9.20
N ARG A 45 -11.31 -0.47 9.94
CA ARG A 45 -10.61 -1.69 9.50
C ARG A 45 -11.59 -2.81 9.09
N ALA A 46 -12.63 -3.04 9.88
CA ALA A 46 -13.64 -4.05 9.57
C ALA A 46 -14.38 -3.74 8.26
N LYS A 47 -14.73 -2.47 8.02
CA LYS A 47 -15.35 -2.06 6.75
C LYS A 47 -14.38 -2.22 5.57
N ARG A 48 -13.08 -1.91 5.74
CA ARG A 48 -12.08 -2.15 4.68
C ARG A 48 -11.99 -3.62 4.30
N PHE A 49 -11.93 -4.53 5.28
CA PHE A 49 -11.92 -5.98 4.99
C PHE A 49 -13.19 -6.44 4.26
N SER A 50 -14.35 -5.98 4.71
CA SER A 50 -15.63 -6.31 4.05
C SER A 50 -15.65 -5.81 2.59
N TRP A 51 -15.19 -4.58 2.34
CA TRP A 51 -15.11 -4.05 0.98
C TRP A 51 -14.08 -4.78 0.13
N ALA A 52 -12.90 -5.08 0.68
CA ALA A 52 -11.86 -5.83 -0.02
C ALA A 52 -12.39 -7.20 -0.49
N GLN A 53 -13.09 -7.93 0.38
CA GLN A 53 -13.73 -9.20 0.02
C GLN A 53 -14.76 -9.03 -1.10
N LYS A 54 -15.63 -8.01 -1.03
CA LYS A 54 -16.64 -7.73 -2.07
C LYS A 54 -16.00 -7.41 -3.41
N ILE A 55 -14.93 -6.59 -3.42
CA ILE A 55 -14.20 -6.23 -4.65
C ILE A 55 -13.58 -7.48 -5.27
N GLN A 56 -12.89 -8.29 -4.47
CA GLN A 56 -12.18 -9.49 -4.96
C GLN A 56 -13.12 -10.61 -5.40
N ALA A 57 -14.31 -10.71 -4.79
CA ALA A 57 -15.29 -11.73 -5.14
C ALA A 57 -16.17 -11.36 -6.36
N HIS A 58 -16.12 -10.11 -6.83
CA HIS A 58 -17.00 -9.68 -7.90
C HIS A 58 -16.48 -10.11 -9.26
N LYS A 59 -17.27 -10.88 -10.02
CA LYS A 59 -16.90 -11.49 -11.30
C LYS A 59 -16.46 -10.51 -12.40
N ASP A 60 -17.02 -9.30 -12.41
CA ASP A 60 -16.77 -8.27 -13.42
C ASP A 60 -15.69 -7.25 -12.97
N ILE A 61 -15.02 -7.51 -11.86
CA ILE A 61 -13.91 -6.73 -11.34
C ILE A 61 -12.64 -7.57 -11.43
N GLN A 62 -11.61 -7.00 -12.02
CA GLN A 62 -10.29 -7.59 -12.02
C GLN A 62 -9.43 -6.81 -11.02
N SER A 63 -8.77 -7.51 -10.12
CA SER A 63 -7.91 -6.89 -9.12
C SER A 63 -6.60 -7.64 -8.98
N VAL A 64 -5.54 -6.89 -8.80
CA VAL A 64 -4.19 -7.41 -8.57
C VAL A 64 -3.62 -6.66 -7.37
N VAL A 65 -2.97 -7.38 -6.46
CA VAL A 65 -2.25 -6.79 -5.33
C VAL A 65 -0.83 -7.31 -5.35
N VAL A 66 0.13 -6.41 -5.38
CA VAL A 66 1.57 -6.71 -5.36
C VAL A 66 2.13 -6.22 -4.04
N ALA A 67 2.85 -7.11 -3.35
CA ALA A 67 3.58 -6.79 -2.13
C ALA A 67 5.08 -6.70 -2.43
N LYS A 68 5.75 -5.67 -1.90
CA LYS A 68 7.21 -5.55 -1.88
C LYS A 68 7.66 -5.56 -0.44
N SER A 69 8.46 -6.55 -0.07
CA SER A 69 8.88 -6.78 1.32
C SER A 69 9.77 -5.65 1.87
N ALA A 70 9.95 -5.62 3.18
CA ALA A 70 10.90 -4.71 3.81
C ALA A 70 12.32 -4.89 3.27
N GLU A 71 12.74 -6.14 3.04
CA GLU A 71 14.05 -6.49 2.48
C GLU A 71 14.22 -6.01 1.03
N GLU A 72 13.19 -6.18 0.18
CA GLU A 72 13.22 -5.64 -1.19
C GLU A 72 13.33 -4.12 -1.20
N ILE A 73 12.60 -3.45 -0.28
CA ILE A 73 12.67 -1.98 -0.15
C ILE A 73 14.04 -1.53 0.30
N ASP A 74 14.67 -2.25 1.24
CA ASP A 74 16.01 -1.93 1.72
C ASP A 74 17.09 -2.15 0.65
N SER A 75 16.95 -3.20 -0.15
CA SER A 75 17.92 -3.55 -1.19
C SER A 75 17.79 -2.71 -2.46
N LYS A 76 16.56 -2.43 -2.92
CA LYS A 76 16.30 -1.76 -4.22
C LYS A 76 15.90 -0.29 -4.06
N GLY A 77 15.42 0.09 -2.88
CA GLY A 77 14.80 1.38 -2.63
C GLY A 77 13.31 1.43 -2.98
N LEU A 78 12.59 2.25 -2.23
CA LEU A 78 11.12 2.38 -2.31
C LEU A 78 10.62 2.75 -3.72
N SER A 79 11.33 3.63 -4.41
CA SER A 79 10.92 4.10 -5.75
C SER A 79 10.98 2.97 -6.79
N VAL A 80 12.00 2.13 -6.72
CA VAL A 80 12.14 0.98 -7.63
C VAL A 80 11.06 -0.06 -7.33
N CYS A 81 10.81 -0.35 -6.05
CA CYS A 81 9.74 -1.25 -5.64
C CYS A 81 8.35 -0.80 -6.13
N LEU A 82 8.05 0.52 -6.06
CA LEU A 82 6.83 1.09 -6.62
C LEU A 82 6.75 0.90 -8.14
N GLN A 83 7.84 1.21 -8.86
CA GLN A 83 7.90 1.02 -10.31
C GLN A 83 7.66 -0.44 -10.72
N GLU A 84 8.34 -1.38 -10.04
CA GLU A 84 8.18 -2.81 -10.29
C GLU A 84 6.74 -3.25 -10.04
N ALA A 85 6.15 -2.88 -8.91
CA ALA A 85 4.78 -3.26 -8.56
C ALA A 85 3.74 -2.71 -9.56
N ILE A 86 3.89 -1.44 -9.97
CA ILE A 86 3.01 -0.84 -10.99
C ILE A 86 3.16 -1.57 -12.34
N LYS A 87 4.39 -1.91 -12.74
CA LYS A 87 4.63 -2.70 -13.96
C LYS A 87 3.97 -4.08 -13.89
N GLU A 88 4.12 -4.78 -12.79
CA GLU A 88 3.49 -6.10 -12.57
C GLU A 88 1.96 -6.02 -12.69
N ILE A 89 1.33 -4.98 -12.11
CA ILE A 89 -0.12 -4.77 -12.18
C ILE A 89 -0.56 -4.47 -13.62
N VAL A 90 0.09 -3.53 -14.30
CA VAL A 90 -0.31 -3.12 -15.67
C VAL A 90 -0.10 -4.26 -16.66
N LEU A 91 1.01 -4.99 -16.56
CA LEU A 91 1.29 -6.13 -17.45
C LEU A 91 0.43 -7.35 -17.14
N GLY A 92 -0.02 -7.50 -15.88
CA GLY A 92 -0.95 -8.56 -15.47
C GLY A 92 -2.39 -8.35 -15.98
N LEU A 93 -2.71 -7.15 -16.51
CA LEU A 93 -4.03 -6.78 -17.03
C LEU A 93 -3.95 -6.23 -18.48
N PRO A 94 -3.46 -7.01 -19.45
CA PRO A 94 -3.12 -6.52 -20.79
C PRO A 94 -4.31 -6.00 -21.60
N GLN A 95 -5.53 -6.37 -21.23
CA GLN A 95 -6.77 -5.89 -21.88
C GLN A 95 -7.17 -4.47 -21.45
N VAL A 96 -6.54 -3.91 -20.42
CA VAL A 96 -6.78 -2.54 -19.96
C VAL A 96 -5.95 -1.58 -20.80
N LEU A 97 -6.60 -0.55 -21.35
CA LEU A 97 -5.96 0.47 -22.17
C LEU A 97 -5.86 1.83 -21.50
N SER A 98 -6.51 2.02 -20.36
CA SER A 98 -6.52 3.29 -19.62
C SER A 98 -6.21 3.04 -18.17
N VAL A 99 -5.20 3.74 -17.64
CA VAL A 99 -4.71 3.59 -16.27
C VAL A 99 -4.62 4.94 -15.58
N CYS A 100 -5.13 5.02 -14.36
CA CYS A 100 -4.97 6.17 -13.47
C CYS A 100 -4.29 5.70 -12.16
N ILE A 101 -3.26 6.42 -11.73
CA ILE A 101 -2.54 6.16 -10.48
C ILE A 101 -2.82 7.31 -9.51
N ASP A 102 -3.02 7.02 -8.22
CA ASP A 102 -3.06 8.06 -7.20
C ASP A 102 -1.72 8.80 -7.08
N GLY A 103 -1.78 10.12 -6.88
CA GLY A 103 -0.62 10.96 -6.68
C GLY A 103 -0.28 11.88 -7.83
N ASN A 104 0.97 12.34 -7.87
CA ASN A 104 1.46 13.37 -8.80
C ASN A 104 2.59 12.90 -9.73
N THR A 105 2.88 11.61 -9.75
CA THR A 105 4.01 11.07 -10.53
C THR A 105 3.65 9.76 -11.22
N LEU A 106 4.17 9.59 -12.43
CA LEU A 106 4.13 8.34 -13.19
C LEU A 106 5.38 7.47 -12.95
N PHE A 107 6.23 7.83 -11.98
CA PHE A 107 7.46 7.12 -11.64
C PHE A 107 8.39 6.86 -12.83
N LYS A 108 8.39 7.75 -13.85
CA LYS A 108 9.11 7.59 -15.13
C LYS A 108 8.73 6.32 -15.91
N LEU A 109 7.56 5.75 -15.63
CA LEU A 109 7.05 4.60 -16.36
C LEU A 109 6.42 5.04 -17.67
N HIS A 110 6.54 4.19 -18.69
CA HIS A 110 5.91 4.34 -19.98
C HIS A 110 5.43 2.97 -20.48
N PHE A 111 4.20 2.93 -21.01
CA PHE A 111 3.56 1.72 -21.52
C PHE A 111 3.01 2.03 -22.91
N PRO A 112 3.71 1.67 -24.01
CA PRO A 112 3.32 2.04 -25.37
C PRO A 112 1.95 1.50 -25.81
N HIS A 113 1.46 0.42 -25.20
CA HIS A 113 0.16 -0.18 -25.52
C HIS A 113 -1.02 0.55 -24.87
N LEU A 114 -0.78 1.40 -23.88
CA LEU A 114 -1.85 2.14 -23.21
C LEU A 114 -2.27 3.37 -24.02
N LYS A 115 -3.58 3.58 -24.14
CA LYS A 115 -4.18 4.81 -24.69
C LYS A 115 -4.05 5.99 -23.73
N SER A 116 -4.07 5.71 -22.42
CA SER A 116 -3.98 6.73 -21.38
C SER A 116 -3.27 6.16 -20.16
N PHE A 117 -2.28 6.90 -19.65
CA PHE A 117 -1.56 6.62 -18.40
C PHE A 117 -1.36 7.94 -17.66
N GLN A 118 -2.07 8.12 -16.54
CA GLN A 118 -2.17 9.41 -15.84
C GLN A 118 -1.96 9.27 -14.34
N ALA A 119 -1.30 10.26 -13.73
CA ALA A 119 -1.28 10.45 -12.29
C ALA A 119 -2.38 11.46 -11.90
N VAL A 120 -3.14 11.16 -10.86
CA VAL A 120 -4.26 11.97 -10.41
C VAL A 120 -4.09 12.32 -8.94
N ILE A 121 -3.85 13.60 -8.64
CA ILE A 121 -3.72 14.09 -7.27
C ILE A 121 -5.05 13.90 -6.53
N LYS A 122 -5.01 13.19 -5.38
CA LYS A 122 -6.19 12.75 -4.62
C LYS A 122 -7.13 11.95 -5.52
N GLY A 123 -6.56 10.99 -6.23
CA GLY A 123 -7.30 10.16 -7.16
C GLY A 123 -8.30 9.25 -6.44
N ASP A 124 -7.99 8.83 -5.23
CA ASP A 124 -8.83 8.06 -4.33
C ASP A 124 -10.16 8.77 -3.93
N ASP A 125 -10.18 10.11 -3.96
CA ASP A 125 -11.40 10.91 -3.79
C ASP A 125 -12.18 11.13 -5.12
N LYS A 126 -11.52 10.99 -6.27
CA LYS A 126 -12.05 11.44 -7.58
C LYS A 126 -12.42 10.30 -8.51
N ILE A 127 -11.70 9.21 -8.44
CA ILE A 127 -11.81 8.07 -9.35
C ILE A 127 -12.18 6.81 -8.55
N PRO A 128 -13.40 6.29 -8.71
CA PRO A 128 -13.87 5.14 -7.94
C PRO A 128 -12.95 3.91 -8.00
N GLN A 129 -12.30 3.63 -9.13
CA GLN A 129 -11.38 2.52 -9.28
C GLN A 129 -10.10 2.72 -8.43
N ILE A 130 -9.63 3.97 -8.27
CA ILE A 130 -8.51 4.28 -7.36
C ILE A 130 -8.96 4.11 -5.91
N ALA A 131 -10.16 4.57 -5.53
CA ALA A 131 -10.73 4.35 -4.19
C ALA A 131 -10.82 2.85 -3.85
N MET A 132 -11.25 2.03 -4.81
CA MET A 132 -11.30 0.57 -4.64
C MET A 132 -9.88 -0.01 -4.46
N ALA A 133 -8.91 0.44 -5.24
CA ALA A 133 -7.50 0.05 -5.11
C ALA A 133 -6.91 0.45 -3.75
N SER A 134 -7.20 1.67 -3.28
CA SER A 134 -6.82 2.16 -1.96
C SER A 134 -7.32 1.24 -0.83
N VAL A 135 -8.59 0.82 -0.92
CA VAL A 135 -9.18 -0.10 0.05
C VAL A 135 -8.48 -1.46 0.03
N LEU A 136 -8.19 -2.01 -1.17
CA LEU A 136 -7.47 -3.29 -1.29
C LEU A 136 -6.06 -3.19 -0.72
N ALA A 137 -5.27 -2.22 -1.15
CA ALA A 137 -3.90 -2.04 -0.68
C ALA A 137 -3.86 -1.89 0.85
N LYS A 138 -4.78 -1.07 1.41
CA LYS A 138 -4.85 -0.84 2.85
C LYS A 138 -5.35 -2.05 3.62
N ALA A 139 -6.29 -2.83 3.09
CA ALA A 139 -6.77 -4.05 3.73
C ALA A 139 -5.64 -5.10 3.84
N HIS A 140 -4.88 -5.31 2.76
CA HIS A 140 -3.72 -6.21 2.77
C HIS A 140 -2.64 -5.74 3.76
N LYS A 141 -2.37 -4.42 3.79
CA LYS A 141 -1.45 -3.85 4.78
C LYS A 141 -1.93 -4.06 6.21
N ASP A 142 -3.20 -3.83 6.48
CA ASP A 142 -3.76 -4.03 7.83
C ASP A 142 -3.71 -5.50 8.26
N GLN A 143 -3.93 -6.45 7.34
CA GLN A 143 -3.82 -7.88 7.59
C GLN A 143 -2.37 -8.27 7.93
N GLU A 144 -1.40 -7.84 7.13
CA GLU A 144 0.02 -8.06 7.40
C GLU A 144 0.42 -7.54 8.80
N MET A 145 -0.04 -6.35 9.16
CA MET A 145 0.29 -5.77 10.45
C MET A 145 -0.30 -6.54 11.64
N ILE A 146 -1.48 -7.14 11.48
CA ILE A 146 -2.06 -8.04 12.49
C ILE A 146 -1.22 -9.30 12.65
N GLU A 147 -0.73 -9.85 11.56
CA GLU A 147 0.11 -11.07 11.57
C GLU A 147 1.49 -10.77 12.17
N LEU A 148 2.11 -9.67 11.77
CA LEU A 148 3.39 -9.23 12.34
C LEU A 148 3.30 -8.89 13.83
N ASP A 149 2.16 -8.37 14.30
CA ASP A 149 1.94 -8.09 15.72
C ASP A 149 1.96 -9.35 16.57
N LYS A 150 1.44 -10.48 16.03
CA LYS A 150 1.50 -11.79 16.70
C LYS A 150 2.94 -12.30 16.78
N LEU A 151 3.75 -12.07 15.75
CA LEU A 151 5.15 -12.52 15.70
C LEU A 151 6.08 -11.61 16.52
N TYR A 152 5.77 -10.31 16.56
CA TYR A 152 6.59 -9.29 17.20
C TYR A 152 5.73 -8.38 18.10
N PRO A 153 5.11 -8.90 19.16
CA PRO A 153 4.12 -8.17 19.96
C PRO A 153 4.67 -6.91 20.66
N ALA A 154 5.99 -6.84 20.85
CA ALA A 154 6.63 -5.70 21.49
C ALA A 154 6.51 -4.38 20.72
N TYR A 155 6.21 -4.41 19.42
CA TYR A 155 6.18 -3.22 18.56
C TYR A 155 4.79 -2.63 18.34
N GLY A 156 3.70 -3.35 18.67
CA GLY A 156 2.32 -2.88 18.54
C GLY A 156 1.89 -2.62 17.11
N PHE A 157 2.32 -3.46 16.17
CA PHE A 157 2.05 -3.30 14.73
C PHE A 157 0.57 -3.28 14.38
N ALA A 158 -0.26 -4.05 15.10
CA ALA A 158 -1.70 -4.04 14.90
C ALA A 158 -2.33 -2.67 15.14
N THR A 159 -1.72 -1.84 15.99
CA THR A 159 -2.22 -0.50 16.31
C THR A 159 -1.57 0.57 15.45
N ASN A 160 -0.23 0.58 15.35
CA ASN A 160 0.51 1.62 14.64
C ASN A 160 0.61 1.40 13.13
N CYS A 161 0.18 0.24 12.62
CA CYS A 161 0.22 -0.13 11.21
C CYS A 161 1.62 0.00 10.56
N GLY A 162 2.68 -0.18 11.35
CA GLY A 162 4.07 -0.05 10.92
C GLY A 162 4.58 1.40 10.83
N TYR A 163 3.73 2.41 11.09
CA TYR A 163 4.16 3.81 11.10
C TYR A 163 5.00 4.14 12.33
N GLY A 164 5.93 5.10 12.17
CA GLY A 164 6.79 5.60 13.23
C GLY A 164 6.05 6.46 14.25
N THR A 165 5.06 5.89 14.94
CA THR A 165 4.39 6.52 16.08
C THR A 165 5.34 6.57 17.27
N HIS A 166 5.06 7.42 18.25
CA HIS A 166 5.88 7.51 19.47
C HIS A 166 6.07 6.14 20.13
N THR A 167 5.00 5.36 20.28
CA THR A 167 5.04 4.01 20.89
C THR A 167 5.92 3.04 20.09
N HIS A 168 5.84 3.08 18.76
CA HIS A 168 6.68 2.25 17.90
C HIS A 168 8.17 2.63 18.00
N VAL A 169 8.49 3.92 18.04
CA VAL A 169 9.86 4.41 18.20
C VAL A 169 10.42 4.05 19.57
N VAL A 170 9.62 4.13 20.64
CA VAL A 170 10.01 3.68 21.98
C VAL A 170 10.29 2.17 21.99
N ALA A 171 9.45 1.38 21.32
CA ALA A 171 9.67 -0.06 21.20
C ALA A 171 10.98 -0.37 20.44
N LEU A 172 11.25 0.34 19.33
CA LEU A 172 12.52 0.24 18.59
C LEU A 172 13.74 0.55 19.47
N ALA A 173 13.64 1.59 20.30
CA ALA A 173 14.73 1.95 21.20
C ALA A 173 15.01 0.87 22.24
N LYS A 174 13.96 0.18 22.70
CA LYS A 174 14.06 -0.85 23.75
C LYS A 174 14.47 -2.22 23.21
N HIS A 175 13.94 -2.59 22.04
CA HIS A 175 14.05 -3.95 21.51
C HIS A 175 14.90 -4.07 20.23
N GLY A 176 15.37 -2.93 19.67
CA GLY A 176 16.06 -2.92 18.37
C GLY A 176 15.11 -3.08 17.18
N TYR A 177 15.68 -3.40 16.04
CA TYR A 177 14.92 -3.70 14.80
C TYR A 177 14.59 -5.19 14.75
N SER A 178 13.36 -5.53 14.36
CA SER A 178 12.99 -6.90 13.96
C SER A 178 13.19 -7.10 12.45
N PRO A 179 13.18 -8.33 11.94
CA PRO A 179 13.24 -8.61 10.49
C PRO A 179 12.13 -7.96 9.66
N ALA A 180 11.03 -7.55 10.30
CA ALA A 180 9.94 -6.84 9.64
C ALA A 180 10.25 -5.36 9.36
N HIS A 181 11.30 -4.79 9.94
CA HIS A 181 11.61 -3.37 9.79
C HIS A 181 12.41 -3.06 8.53
N ARG A 182 12.21 -1.84 8.02
CA ARG A 182 12.96 -1.27 6.89
C ARG A 182 14.18 -0.53 7.42
N TYR A 183 15.34 -1.17 7.39
CA TYR A 183 16.60 -0.63 7.94
C TYR A 183 17.08 0.64 7.20
N SER A 184 16.72 0.79 5.92
CA SER A 184 17.06 1.98 5.12
C SER A 184 16.26 3.22 5.50
N PHE A 185 15.15 3.07 6.24
CA PHE A 185 14.30 4.19 6.63
C PHE A 185 14.87 4.89 7.86
N LYS A 186 15.18 6.19 7.70
CA LYS A 186 15.68 7.02 8.79
C LYS A 186 14.55 7.48 9.69
N LEU A 187 14.69 7.30 11.00
CA LEU A 187 13.84 7.96 11.99
C LEU A 187 14.01 9.47 11.87
N LYS A 188 12.90 10.23 11.98
CA LYS A 188 12.97 11.70 11.97
C LYS A 188 13.85 12.18 13.12
N SER A 189 14.67 13.20 12.86
CA SER A 189 15.64 13.77 13.81
C SER A 189 15.02 14.37 15.10
N THR A 190 13.70 14.58 15.12
CA THR A 190 12.95 14.98 16.32
C THR A 190 13.01 13.94 17.45
N TYR A 191 13.25 12.67 17.10
CA TYR A 191 13.59 11.66 18.08
C TYR A 191 15.11 11.70 18.29
N ARG A 192 15.59 12.38 19.34
CA ARG A 192 17.01 12.40 19.77
C ARG A 192 17.44 11.01 20.28
N TRP A 193 17.43 10.03 19.41
CA TRP A 193 17.97 8.70 19.68
C TRP A 193 19.39 8.64 19.14
N THR A 194 20.33 9.02 20.00
CA THR A 194 21.73 8.70 19.82
C THR A 194 21.87 7.18 19.77
N ARG A 195 22.18 6.69 18.56
CA ARG A 195 22.84 5.40 18.32
C ARG A 195 22.08 4.14 18.78
N LEU A 196 21.03 3.76 18.04
CA LEU A 196 20.79 2.33 17.85
C LEU A 196 21.90 1.83 16.90
N LYS A 197 22.94 1.24 17.47
CA LYS A 197 24.04 0.66 16.70
C LYS A 197 23.54 -0.55 15.93
N PRO A 198 24.09 -0.84 14.72
CA PRO A 198 23.75 -2.02 13.91
C PRO A 198 24.11 -3.36 14.56
N GLU A 199 24.64 -3.37 15.76
CA GLU A 199 25.19 -4.53 16.44
C GLU A 199 24.13 -5.56 16.92
N HIS A 200 22.83 -5.26 16.73
CA HIS A 200 21.74 -6.18 17.05
C HIS A 200 21.06 -6.74 15.78
N ARG A 201 21.86 -7.02 14.73
CA ARG A 201 21.42 -7.84 13.62
C ARG A 201 21.52 -9.32 14.03
N TYR A 202 20.39 -9.92 14.33
CA TYR A 202 20.26 -11.38 14.39
C TYR A 202 19.36 -11.85 13.27
#